data_e7d7dc7a73c3024f8485b603a846b7d6
#
_entry.id   e7d7dc7a73c3024f8485b603a846b7d6
#
_cell.length_a   1.000
_cell.length_b   1.000
_cell.length_c   1.000
_cell.angle_alpha   90.00
_cell.angle_beta   90.00
_cell.angle_gamma   90.00
#
_symmetry.space_group_name_H-M   'P 1'
#
loop_
_entity.id
_entity.type
_entity.pdbx_description
1 polymer ?
#
loop_
_entity_poly.entity_id
_entity_poly.type
_entity_poly.pdbx_seq_one_letter_code
_entity_poly.pdbx_strand_id
1 'polypeptide(L)'
;MKEGSIIFATNSTTMKFVAEIDVMPHKALLDPQGKAVTGSMTNLGLPTIGNVRIGKHVQLEVEAPSEEAAREMVDKACRELLANPIMESFSYSISAQ
;
A
#
# COMPACT_ATOMS: atom_id res chain seq x y z
N MET A 1 -20.95 27.64 19.72
CA MET A 1 -20.60 27.16 19.13
C MET A 1 -20.65 27.23 18.65
N LYS A 2 -20.71 27.25 18.67
CA LYS A 2 -20.58 26.72 18.03
C LYS A 2 -20.51 26.71 17.40
N GLU A 3 -20.73 27.01 17.51
CA GLU A 3 -20.54 26.46 16.67
C GLU A 3 -20.36 26.27 16.08
N GLY A 4 -20.76 26.78 16.44
CA GLY A 4 -20.56 26.10 15.73
C GLY A 4 -20.67 25.80 15.26
N SER A 5 -20.72 25.88 15.45
CA SER A 5 -20.65 25.19 14.82
C SER A 5 -20.54 24.89 14.19
N ILE A 6 -20.82 24.82 14.33
CA ILE A 6 -20.67 24.49 13.51
C ILE A 6 -19.98 24.30 12.95
N ILE A 7 -19.67 24.45 12.93
CA ILE A 7 -18.73 24.02 12.23
C ILE A 7 -18.16 22.79 12.43
N PHE A 8 -18.20 22.32 13.05
CA PHE A 8 -17.70 21.14 13.16
C PHE A 8 -18.48 20.02 12.87
N ALA A 9 -19.54 20.14 12.73
CA ALA A 9 -20.40 19.12 12.22
C ALA A 9 -19.79 18.42 11.03
N THR A 10 -19.06 19.09 10.24
CA THR A 10 -18.31 18.46 9.17
C THR A 10 -17.37 17.40 9.68
N ASN A 11 -16.85 17.58 10.87
CA ASN A 11 -15.96 16.57 11.44
C ASN A 11 -16.69 15.29 11.76
N SER A 12 -17.98 15.38 12.09
CA SER A 12 -18.75 14.20 12.41
C SER A 12 -19.12 13.38 11.18
N THR A 13 -18.87 13.90 9.97
CA THR A 13 -19.20 13.19 8.74
C THR A 13 -18.02 12.45 8.15
N THR A 14 -16.84 12.56 8.74
CA THR A 14 -15.65 11.84 8.27
C THR A 14 -15.10 10.97 9.37
N MET A 15 -14.44 9.90 8.94
CA MET A 15 -13.77 8.97 9.82
C MET A 15 -12.34 8.79 9.34
N LYS A 16 -11.48 8.36 10.24
CA LYS A 16 -10.09 8.10 9.91
C LYS A 16 -9.87 6.61 9.72
N PHE A 17 -9.14 6.29 8.68
CA PHE A 17 -8.76 4.92 8.35
C PHE A 17 -7.27 4.83 8.15
N VAL A 18 -6.72 3.65 8.39
CA VAL A 18 -5.34 3.34 8.07
C VAL A 18 -5.34 2.32 6.95
N ALA A 19 -4.59 2.57 5.90
CA ALA A 19 -4.42 1.63 4.81
C ALA A 19 -3.00 1.07 4.84
N GLU A 20 -2.91 -0.24 4.68
CA GLU A 20 -1.64 -0.97 4.57
C GLU A 20 -1.59 -1.52 3.15
N ILE A 21 -0.59 -1.14 2.39
CA ILE A 21 -0.53 -1.41 0.96
C ILE A 21 0.76 -2.16 0.66
N ASP A 22 0.62 -3.29 -0.04
CA ASP A 22 1.78 -4.05 -0.50
C ASP A 22 1.89 -3.91 -2.00
N VAL A 23 3.07 -3.53 -2.49
CA VAL A 23 3.35 -3.37 -3.90
C VAL A 23 4.47 -4.32 -4.28
N MET A 24 4.23 -5.17 -5.28
CA MET A 24 5.19 -6.18 -5.71
C MET A 24 5.38 -6.12 -7.22
N PRO A 25 6.58 -6.39 -7.73
CA PRO A 25 6.76 -6.50 -9.18
C PRO A 25 5.98 -7.70 -9.72
N HIS A 26 5.49 -7.60 -10.94
CA HIS A 26 4.82 -8.73 -11.59
C HIS A 26 5.79 -9.90 -11.72
N LYS A 27 5.28 -11.12 -11.54
CA LYS A 27 6.12 -12.31 -11.55
C LYS A 27 6.85 -12.52 -12.86
N ALA A 28 6.24 -12.08 -13.96
CA ALA A 28 6.81 -12.29 -15.29
C ALA A 28 7.94 -11.32 -15.62
N LEU A 29 8.15 -10.30 -14.79
CA LEU A 29 9.13 -9.26 -15.08
C LEU A 29 10.41 -9.51 -14.31
N LEU A 30 11.52 -9.02 -14.87
CA LEU A 30 12.82 -9.08 -14.22
C LEU A 30 12.80 -8.22 -12.96
N ASP A 31 13.28 -8.79 -11.86
CA ASP A 31 13.45 -8.09 -10.60
C ASP A 31 14.94 -8.09 -10.25
N PRO A 32 15.70 -7.07 -10.69
CA PRO A 32 17.15 -7.05 -10.46
C PRO A 32 17.51 -7.09 -8.99
N GLN A 33 16.73 -6.42 -8.13
CA GLN A 33 16.99 -6.37 -6.71
C GLN A 33 16.76 -7.73 -6.06
N GLY A 34 15.65 -8.40 -6.37
CA GLY A 34 15.36 -9.72 -5.87
C GLY A 34 16.37 -10.74 -6.37
N LYS A 35 16.82 -10.59 -7.61
CA LYS A 35 17.82 -11.49 -8.19
C LYS A 35 19.16 -11.35 -7.48
N ALA A 36 19.57 -10.13 -7.16
CA ALA A 36 20.81 -9.90 -6.43
C ALA A 36 20.74 -10.50 -5.03
N VAL A 37 19.60 -10.37 -4.35
CA VAL A 37 19.41 -10.95 -3.03
C VAL A 37 19.45 -12.48 -3.11
N THR A 38 18.84 -13.06 -4.13
CA THR A 38 18.87 -14.52 -4.33
C THR A 38 20.32 -15.01 -4.45
N GLY A 39 21.14 -14.30 -5.23
CA GLY A 39 22.55 -14.65 -5.36
C GLY A 39 23.29 -14.57 -4.04
N SER A 40 22.97 -13.57 -3.23
CA SER A 40 23.60 -13.40 -1.92
C SER A 40 23.24 -14.53 -0.95
N MET A 41 22.07 -15.13 -1.10
CA MET A 41 21.67 -16.26 -0.25
C MET A 41 22.63 -17.43 -0.40
N THR A 42 23.06 -17.72 -1.63
CA THR A 42 24.04 -18.77 -1.88
C THR A 42 25.35 -18.47 -1.16
N ASN A 43 25.79 -17.21 -1.20
CA ASN A 43 27.02 -16.80 -0.52
C ASN A 43 26.94 -16.90 0.99
N LEU A 44 25.73 -16.84 1.54
CA LEU A 44 25.51 -16.99 2.98
C LEU A 44 25.37 -18.44 3.42
N GLY A 45 25.52 -19.39 2.50
CA GLY A 45 25.34 -20.80 2.83
C GLY A 45 23.88 -21.23 2.83
N LEU A 46 23.03 -20.50 2.10
CA LEU A 46 21.60 -20.78 2.04
C LEU A 46 21.16 -21.02 0.58
N PRO A 47 21.74 -22.03 -0.09
CA PRO A 47 21.49 -22.21 -1.52
C PRO A 47 20.08 -22.69 -1.87
N THR A 48 19.30 -23.12 -0.88
CA THR A 48 17.94 -23.57 -1.13
C THR A 48 16.93 -22.40 -1.10
N ILE A 49 17.37 -21.21 -0.73
CA ILE A 49 16.52 -20.02 -0.81
C ILE A 49 16.69 -19.42 -2.20
N GLY A 50 15.59 -19.33 -2.94
CA GLY A 50 15.62 -18.81 -4.29
C GLY A 50 14.39 -18.01 -4.61
N ASN A 51 14.38 -17.43 -5.80
CA ASN A 51 13.25 -16.66 -6.33
C ASN A 51 12.80 -15.53 -5.40
N VAL A 52 13.79 -14.86 -4.80
CA VAL A 52 13.49 -13.73 -3.92
C VAL A 52 12.94 -12.59 -4.74
N ARG A 53 11.86 -11.99 -4.28
CA ARG A 53 11.23 -10.84 -4.92
C ARG A 53 11.15 -9.72 -3.91
N ILE A 54 11.48 -8.52 -4.36
CA ILE A 54 11.53 -7.35 -3.48
C ILE A 54 10.42 -6.39 -3.90
N GLY A 55 9.58 -6.02 -2.95
CA GLY A 55 8.54 -5.03 -3.14
C GLY A 55 8.62 -3.99 -2.06
N LYS A 56 7.54 -3.23 -1.91
CA LYS A 56 7.50 -2.20 -0.88
C LYS A 56 6.15 -2.26 -0.16
N HIS A 57 6.17 -1.78 1.07
CA HIS A 57 4.98 -1.65 1.88
C HIS A 57 4.76 -0.17 2.17
N VAL A 58 3.54 0.31 1.96
CA VAL A 58 3.18 1.71 2.19
C VAL A 58 2.07 1.75 3.23
N GLN A 59 2.24 2.58 4.24
CA GLN A 59 1.19 2.84 5.22
C GLN A 59 0.72 4.27 5.06
N LEU A 60 -0.59 4.48 5.02
CA LEU A 60 -1.11 5.83 4.95
C LEU A 60 -2.39 5.96 5.77
N GLU A 61 -2.72 7.19 6.10
CA GLU A 61 -3.96 7.53 6.76
C GLU A 61 -4.86 8.24 5.77
N VAL A 62 -6.14 7.96 5.84
CA VAL A 62 -7.11 8.58 4.95
C VAL A 62 -8.35 8.96 5.75
N GLU A 63 -8.87 10.16 5.49
CA GLU A 63 -10.14 10.60 6.07
C GLU A 63 -11.20 10.51 4.99
N ALA A 64 -12.31 9.88 5.32
CA ALA A 64 -13.38 9.68 4.36
C ALA A 64 -14.69 9.49 5.11
N PRO A 65 -15.83 9.74 4.46
CA PRO A 65 -17.13 9.58 5.12
C PRO A 65 -17.53 8.14 5.37
N SER A 66 -16.90 7.19 4.69
CA SER A 66 -17.21 5.77 4.84
C SER A 66 -16.01 4.94 4.44
N GLU A 67 -16.05 3.66 4.81
CA GLU A 67 -15.00 2.74 4.41
C GLU A 67 -14.94 2.58 2.89
N GLU A 68 -16.09 2.56 2.23
CA GLU A 68 -16.14 2.46 0.78
C GLU A 68 -15.45 3.63 0.11
N ALA A 69 -15.71 4.85 0.61
CA ALA A 69 -15.06 6.04 0.07
C ALA A 69 -13.56 5.98 0.30
N ALA A 70 -13.14 5.50 1.48
CA ALA A 70 -11.72 5.34 1.79
C ALA A 70 -11.07 4.35 0.82
N ARG A 71 -11.74 3.23 0.53
CA ARG A 71 -11.21 2.24 -0.42
C ARG A 71 -11.02 2.82 -1.80
N GLU A 72 -11.98 3.61 -2.26
CA GLU A 72 -11.87 4.23 -3.57
C GLU A 72 -10.69 5.18 -3.65
N MET A 73 -10.49 5.96 -2.58
CA MET A 73 -9.37 6.90 -2.52
C MET A 73 -8.03 6.18 -2.51
N VAL A 74 -7.92 5.10 -1.71
CA VAL A 74 -6.69 4.32 -1.62
C VAL A 74 -6.42 3.60 -2.94
N ASP A 75 -7.45 3.05 -3.56
CA ASP A 75 -7.31 2.35 -4.84
C ASP A 75 -6.79 3.30 -5.91
N LYS A 76 -7.34 4.52 -5.96
CA LYS A 76 -6.88 5.53 -6.91
C LYS A 76 -5.43 5.92 -6.64
N ALA A 77 -5.07 6.10 -5.38
CA ALA A 77 -3.69 6.45 -5.02
C ALA A 77 -2.72 5.35 -5.46
N CYS A 78 -3.10 4.09 -5.27
CA CYS A 78 -2.26 2.97 -5.68
C CYS A 78 -2.08 2.94 -7.19
N ARG A 79 -3.18 3.08 -7.95
CA ARG A 79 -3.14 2.99 -9.40
C ARG A 79 -2.40 4.15 -10.05
N GLU A 80 -2.50 5.34 -9.47
CA GLU A 80 -2.00 6.54 -10.12
C GLU A 80 -0.65 7.01 -9.60
N LEU A 81 -0.25 6.56 -8.41
CA LEU A 81 0.97 7.09 -7.81
C LEU A 81 1.84 6.02 -7.15
N LEU A 82 1.26 5.14 -6.35
CA LEU A 82 2.05 4.28 -5.46
C LEU A 82 2.61 3.05 -6.15
N ALA A 83 1.93 2.55 -7.17
CA ALA A 83 2.36 1.39 -7.92
C ALA A 83 2.45 1.74 -9.40
N ASN A 84 3.41 1.14 -10.10
CA ASN A 84 3.50 1.26 -11.55
C ASN A 84 2.59 0.17 -12.14
N PRO A 85 1.46 0.54 -12.77
CA PRO A 85 0.47 -0.47 -13.18
C PRO A 85 0.98 -1.43 -14.26
N ILE A 86 2.03 -1.03 -14.98
CA ILE A 86 2.61 -1.90 -16.01
C ILE A 86 3.53 -2.95 -15.39
N MET A 87 4.29 -2.55 -14.37
CA MET A 87 5.37 -3.38 -13.84
C MET A 87 5.07 -3.97 -12.46
N GLU A 88 4.03 -3.48 -11.79
CA GLU A 88 3.77 -3.84 -10.40
C GLU A 88 2.30 -4.15 -10.17
N SER A 89 2.06 -5.02 -9.21
CA SER A 89 0.72 -5.26 -8.68
C SER A 89 0.66 -4.78 -7.25
N PHE A 90 -0.56 -4.54 -6.77
CA PHE A 90 -0.72 -4.10 -5.39
C PHE A 90 -1.93 -4.77 -4.74
N SER A 91 -1.87 -4.84 -3.43
CA SER A 91 -3.01 -5.21 -2.61
C SER A 91 -3.02 -4.30 -1.39
N TYR A 92 -4.18 -4.16 -0.77
CA TYR A 92 -4.26 -3.31 0.40
C TYR A 92 -5.34 -3.79 1.36
N SER A 93 -5.19 -3.39 2.62
CA SER A 93 -6.24 -3.56 3.62
C SER A 93 -6.49 -2.20 4.28
N ILE A 94 -7.72 -2.00 4.71
CA ILE A 94 -8.14 -0.75 5.36
C ILE A 94 -8.80 -1.11 6.67
N SER A 95 -8.42 -0.37 7.71
CA SER A 95 -9.06 -0.55 9.02
C SER A 95 -9.40 0.82 9.60
N ALA A 96 -10.49 0.88 10.33
CA ALA A 96 -10.88 2.09 11.02
C ALA A 96 -9.89 2.39 12.13
N GLN A 97 -9.63 3.66 12.30
CA GLN A 97 -8.69 4.11 13.31
C GLN A 97 -9.42 4.58 14.57
#